data_e70c3176fa785617c5ebefe572a47b7e
#
_entry.id   e70c3176fa785617c5ebefe572a47b7e
#
_cell.length_a   1.000
_cell.length_b   1.000
_cell.length_c   1.000
_cell.angle_alpha   90.00
_cell.angle_beta   90.00
_cell.angle_gamma   90.00
#
_symmetry.space_group_name_H-M   'P 1'
#
loop_
_entity.id
_entity.type
_entity.pdbx_description
1 polymer ?
#
loop_
_entity_poly.entity_id
_entity_poly.type
_entity_poly.pdbx_seq_one_letter_code
_entity_poly.pdbx_strand_id
1 'polypeptide(L)'
;MKAAIVKYNAGNIYSVVNALRRMGIEPLLTDVAEELQQADCVLFPGQGEARGAMEYLKARRLDEVIRNLKQPVLGICVGQQLLCRHSEEGDVDCIGVFDVDVKRFRPQCHEDKVPAMGWNSLYDLKSQLYKGFQSAEDGAESAPYVYFVHSYYVPLCEHTIATTDYILPYSSSLHKDNFYTCQFHPEKSGMTGQKIISNFLEISM
;
A
#
# COMPACT_ATOMS: atom_id res chain seq x y z
N MET A 1 -19.63 8.14 5.19
CA MET A 1 -18.56 7.70 4.27
C MET A 1 -18.67 6.20 4.05
N LYS A 2 -18.73 5.78 2.80
CA LYS A 2 -18.78 4.36 2.38
C LYS A 2 -17.38 3.94 1.93
N ALA A 3 -16.63 3.25 2.79
CA ALA A 3 -15.33 2.68 2.47
C ALA A 3 -15.50 1.26 1.91
N ALA A 4 -14.92 0.96 0.76
CA ALA A 4 -14.88 -0.40 0.22
C ALA A 4 -13.47 -1.00 0.34
N ILE A 5 -13.41 -2.31 0.55
CA ILE A 5 -12.17 -3.09 0.53
C ILE A 5 -12.29 -4.08 -0.61
N VAL A 6 -11.30 -4.08 -1.51
CA VAL A 6 -11.26 -5.03 -2.62
C VAL A 6 -11.10 -6.45 -2.08
N LYS A 7 -12.10 -7.30 -2.36
CA LYS A 7 -12.07 -8.72 -2.03
C LYS A 7 -11.48 -9.50 -3.19
N TYR A 8 -10.38 -10.17 -2.94
CA TYR A 8 -9.77 -11.09 -3.89
C TYR A 8 -9.04 -12.19 -3.10
N ASN A 9 -8.33 -13.06 -3.78
CA ASN A 9 -7.60 -14.17 -3.14
C ASN A 9 -6.35 -13.67 -2.38
N ALA A 10 -6.53 -12.70 -1.48
CA ALA A 10 -5.49 -12.15 -0.62
C ALA A 10 -5.70 -12.56 0.84
N GLY A 11 -4.62 -12.91 1.52
CA GLY A 11 -4.67 -13.20 2.95
C GLY A 11 -4.91 -11.94 3.80
N ASN A 12 -5.36 -12.14 5.02
CA ASN A 12 -5.45 -11.17 6.13
C ASN A 12 -6.12 -9.80 5.86
N ILE A 13 -7.14 -9.75 5.01
CA ILE A 13 -7.99 -8.57 4.78
C ILE A 13 -8.65 -8.11 6.11
N TYR A 14 -8.92 -9.04 7.03
CA TYR A 14 -9.58 -8.75 8.30
C TYR A 14 -8.81 -7.80 9.22
N SER A 15 -7.49 -7.73 9.11
CA SER A 15 -6.71 -6.72 9.87
C SER A 15 -7.08 -5.31 9.44
N VAL A 16 -7.28 -5.07 8.14
CA VAL A 16 -7.71 -3.78 7.60
C VAL A 16 -9.16 -3.49 7.97
N VAL A 17 -10.06 -4.49 7.86
CA VAL A 17 -11.45 -4.38 8.33
C VAL A 17 -11.50 -3.95 9.78
N ASN A 18 -10.74 -4.62 10.66
CA ASN A 18 -10.72 -4.30 12.08
C ASN A 18 -10.10 -2.92 12.37
N ALA A 19 -9.12 -2.48 11.58
CA ALA A 19 -8.58 -1.13 11.71
C ALA A 19 -9.64 -0.06 11.42
N LEU A 20 -10.41 -0.21 10.34
CA LEU A 20 -11.51 0.71 10.00
C LEU A 20 -12.63 0.67 11.04
N ARG A 21 -13.01 -0.51 11.53
CA ARG A 21 -14.02 -0.66 12.60
C ARG A 21 -13.62 0.06 13.88
N ARG A 22 -12.34 0.00 14.30
CA ARG A 22 -11.84 0.78 15.44
C ARG A 22 -11.96 2.29 15.25
N MET A 23 -12.03 2.74 14.00
CA MET A 23 -12.24 4.15 13.64
C MET A 23 -13.73 4.48 13.41
N GLY A 24 -14.65 3.56 13.72
CA GLY A 24 -16.09 3.75 13.59
C GLY A 24 -16.61 3.58 12.16
N ILE A 25 -15.83 2.98 11.26
CA ILE A 25 -16.22 2.76 9.87
C ILE A 25 -16.45 1.27 9.64
N GLU A 26 -17.65 0.90 9.19
CA GLU A 26 -17.95 -0.46 8.74
C GLU A 26 -17.67 -0.55 7.22
N PRO A 27 -16.58 -1.21 6.81
CA PRO A 27 -16.23 -1.27 5.40
C PRO A 27 -17.05 -2.34 4.66
N LEU A 28 -17.31 -2.08 3.37
CA LEU A 28 -17.87 -3.06 2.46
C LEU A 28 -16.73 -3.91 1.86
N LEU A 29 -16.72 -5.20 2.15
CA LEU A 29 -15.78 -6.16 1.53
C LEU A 29 -16.42 -6.73 0.27
N THR A 30 -15.90 -6.37 -0.93
CA THR A 30 -16.56 -6.72 -2.19
C THR A 30 -15.58 -6.94 -3.35
N ASP A 31 -15.97 -7.78 -4.30
CA ASP A 31 -15.38 -7.95 -5.64
C ASP A 31 -16.38 -7.56 -6.76
N VAL A 32 -17.44 -6.85 -6.40
CA VAL A 32 -18.45 -6.35 -7.35
C VAL A 32 -18.01 -4.97 -7.85
N ALA A 33 -17.89 -4.83 -9.18
CA ALA A 33 -17.39 -3.60 -9.82
C ALA A 33 -18.20 -2.35 -9.45
N GLU A 34 -19.52 -2.45 -9.50
CA GLU A 34 -20.45 -1.36 -9.21
C GLU A 34 -20.34 -0.89 -7.75
N GLU A 35 -20.12 -1.81 -6.82
CA GLU A 35 -19.96 -1.48 -5.41
C GLU A 35 -18.65 -0.76 -5.13
N LEU A 36 -17.56 -1.18 -5.80
CA LEU A 36 -16.26 -0.50 -5.74
C LEU A 36 -16.37 0.92 -6.33
N GLN A 37 -17.02 1.09 -7.48
CA GLN A 37 -17.19 2.38 -8.15
C GLN A 37 -18.07 3.36 -7.37
N GLN A 38 -19.00 2.88 -6.56
CA GLN A 38 -19.94 3.69 -5.76
C GLN A 38 -19.41 4.00 -4.34
N ALA A 39 -18.25 3.50 -3.98
CA ALA A 39 -17.63 3.81 -2.69
C ALA A 39 -17.02 5.21 -2.70
N ASP A 40 -16.97 5.88 -1.54
CA ASP A 40 -16.29 7.16 -1.36
C ASP A 40 -14.77 7.00 -1.40
N CYS A 41 -14.27 5.84 -0.94
CA CYS A 41 -12.87 5.45 -1.05
C CYS A 41 -12.72 3.92 -1.13
N VAL A 42 -11.59 3.48 -1.68
CA VAL A 42 -11.28 2.06 -1.83
C VAL A 42 -9.95 1.72 -1.18
N LEU A 43 -9.92 0.70 -0.33
CA LEU A 43 -8.69 0.11 0.17
C LEU A 43 -8.40 -1.15 -0.63
N PHE A 44 -7.17 -1.27 -1.09
CA PHE A 44 -6.69 -2.41 -1.87
C PHE A 44 -5.52 -3.08 -1.12
N PRO A 45 -5.83 -3.82 -0.04
CA PRO A 45 -4.82 -4.55 0.71
C PRO A 45 -4.42 -5.82 -0.04
N GLY A 46 -3.20 -6.30 0.20
CA GLY A 46 -2.75 -7.57 -0.34
C GLY A 46 -1.76 -8.27 0.56
N GLN A 47 -1.89 -9.58 0.62
CA GLN A 47 -0.89 -10.50 1.16
C GLN A 47 -0.88 -11.75 0.27
N GLY A 48 0.29 -12.29 0.03
CA GLY A 48 0.46 -13.45 -0.84
C GLY A 48 1.33 -13.11 -2.04
N GLU A 49 1.17 -13.85 -3.11
CA GLU A 49 2.00 -13.77 -4.31
C GLU A 49 1.31 -12.94 -5.41
N ALA A 50 2.09 -12.11 -6.10
CA ALA A 50 1.57 -11.19 -7.11
C ALA A 50 0.91 -11.90 -8.30
N ARG A 51 1.47 -13.02 -8.79
CA ARG A 51 0.93 -13.75 -9.94
C ARG A 51 -0.49 -14.25 -9.67
N GLY A 52 -0.69 -15.00 -8.57
CA GLY A 52 -2.00 -15.54 -8.22
C GLY A 52 -3.05 -14.45 -7.95
N ALA A 53 -2.62 -13.31 -7.38
CA ALA A 53 -3.47 -12.15 -7.22
C ALA A 53 -3.90 -11.57 -8.58
N MET A 54 -2.96 -11.35 -9.51
CA MET A 54 -3.26 -10.82 -10.84
C MET A 54 -4.12 -11.76 -11.68
N GLU A 55 -3.91 -13.07 -11.59
CA GLU A 55 -4.77 -14.06 -12.26
C GLU A 55 -6.24 -13.94 -11.79
N TYR A 56 -6.44 -13.80 -10.46
CA TYR A 56 -7.77 -13.61 -9.90
C TYR A 56 -8.42 -12.30 -10.38
N LEU A 57 -7.67 -11.19 -10.33
CA LEU A 57 -8.16 -9.87 -10.73
C LEU A 57 -8.51 -9.84 -12.22
N LYS A 58 -7.62 -10.34 -13.10
CA LYS A 58 -7.84 -10.39 -14.55
C LYS A 58 -9.02 -11.29 -14.94
N ALA A 59 -9.18 -12.45 -14.30
CA ALA A 59 -10.30 -13.35 -14.55
C ALA A 59 -11.68 -12.70 -14.29
N ARG A 60 -11.73 -11.66 -13.47
CA ARG A 60 -12.94 -10.90 -13.11
C ARG A 60 -12.96 -9.48 -13.67
N ARG A 61 -11.94 -9.09 -14.43
CA ARG A 61 -11.72 -7.74 -14.95
C ARG A 61 -11.65 -6.68 -13.84
N LEU A 62 -11.31 -7.07 -12.63
CA LEU A 62 -11.16 -6.16 -11.49
C LEU A 62 -9.91 -5.29 -11.63
N ASP A 63 -8.88 -5.74 -12.33
CA ASP A 63 -7.70 -4.95 -12.69
C ASP A 63 -8.07 -3.70 -13.50
N GLU A 64 -8.96 -3.84 -14.50
CA GLU A 64 -9.48 -2.71 -15.28
C GLU A 64 -10.37 -1.80 -14.41
N VAL A 65 -11.22 -2.39 -13.56
CA VAL A 65 -12.08 -1.63 -12.64
C VAL A 65 -11.22 -0.78 -11.70
N ILE A 66 -10.24 -1.39 -11.02
CA ILE A 66 -9.36 -0.70 -10.06
C ILE A 66 -8.59 0.42 -10.76
N ARG A 67 -7.99 0.16 -11.94
CA ARG A 67 -7.26 1.16 -12.73
C ARG A 67 -8.09 2.40 -13.04
N ASN A 68 -9.40 2.24 -13.23
CA ASN A 68 -10.30 3.30 -13.66
C ASN A 68 -11.09 3.97 -12.53
N LEU A 69 -10.88 3.59 -11.28
CA LEU A 69 -11.49 4.25 -10.12
C LEU A 69 -11.13 5.73 -10.09
N LYS A 70 -12.07 6.57 -9.68
CA LYS A 70 -11.90 8.03 -9.63
C LYS A 70 -11.80 8.58 -8.21
N GLN A 71 -12.40 7.86 -7.25
CA GLN A 71 -12.27 8.15 -5.84
C GLN A 71 -10.90 7.72 -5.30
N PRO A 72 -10.46 8.21 -4.13
CA PRO A 72 -9.19 7.83 -3.52
C PRO A 72 -9.06 6.32 -3.33
N VAL A 73 -7.90 5.79 -3.69
CA VAL A 73 -7.52 4.37 -3.54
C VAL A 73 -6.27 4.28 -2.69
N LEU A 74 -6.28 3.40 -1.67
CA LEU A 74 -5.09 3.08 -0.85
C LEU A 74 -4.64 1.64 -1.10
N GLY A 75 -3.55 1.47 -1.85
CA GLY A 75 -2.86 0.17 -1.98
C GLY A 75 -2.00 -0.13 -0.76
N ILE A 76 -2.12 -1.32 -0.16
CA ILE A 76 -1.37 -1.72 1.04
C ILE A 76 -0.57 -2.99 0.77
N CYS A 77 0.74 -2.94 1.02
CA CYS A 77 1.71 -4.02 0.85
C CYS A 77 1.69 -4.58 -0.59
N VAL A 78 1.23 -5.80 -0.82
CA VAL A 78 1.08 -6.35 -2.18
C VAL A 78 0.14 -5.48 -3.02
N GLY A 79 -0.84 -4.81 -2.43
CA GLY A 79 -1.70 -3.85 -3.14
C GLY A 79 -0.92 -2.68 -3.77
N GLN A 80 0.14 -2.16 -3.10
CA GLN A 80 1.07 -1.22 -3.73
C GLN A 80 1.75 -1.85 -4.95
N GLN A 81 2.26 -3.06 -4.80
CA GLN A 81 3.00 -3.75 -5.85
C GLN A 81 2.12 -4.06 -7.06
N LEU A 82 0.87 -4.49 -6.84
CA LEU A 82 -0.09 -4.77 -7.91
C LEU A 82 -0.52 -3.50 -8.68
N LEU A 83 -0.42 -2.31 -8.10
CA LEU A 83 -0.67 -1.03 -8.79
C LEU A 83 0.50 -0.60 -9.68
N CYS A 84 1.68 -1.21 -9.55
CA CYS A 84 2.84 -0.98 -10.42
C CYS A 84 2.64 -1.62 -11.80
N ARG A 85 3.60 -1.44 -12.71
CA ARG A 85 3.55 -1.99 -14.07
C ARG A 85 3.80 -3.50 -14.09
N HIS A 86 4.86 -3.95 -13.44
CA HIS A 86 5.34 -5.32 -13.47
C HIS A 86 5.92 -5.73 -12.12
N SER A 87 5.87 -7.02 -11.78
CA SER A 87 6.48 -7.56 -10.57
C SER A 87 7.42 -8.73 -10.90
N GLU A 88 8.64 -8.68 -10.35
CA GLU A 88 9.56 -9.84 -10.36
C GLU A 88 8.99 -11.01 -9.53
N GLU A 89 8.02 -10.77 -8.63
CA GLU A 89 7.30 -11.82 -7.96
C GLU A 89 6.35 -12.53 -8.92
N GLY A 90 6.75 -13.73 -9.33
CA GLY A 90 6.00 -14.50 -10.31
C GLY A 90 6.16 -14.00 -11.75
N ASP A 91 7.02 -12.99 -12.03
CA ASP A 91 7.25 -12.45 -13.39
C ASP A 91 5.92 -12.12 -14.08
N VAL A 92 5.17 -11.14 -13.54
CA VAL A 92 3.80 -10.85 -13.95
C VAL A 92 3.56 -9.37 -14.19
N ASP A 93 2.85 -9.07 -15.29
CA ASP A 93 2.33 -7.73 -15.55
C ASP A 93 1.14 -7.43 -14.64
N CYS A 94 1.26 -6.32 -13.92
CA CYS A 94 0.32 -5.86 -12.92
C CYS A 94 -0.65 -4.81 -13.49
N ILE A 95 -1.32 -4.04 -12.62
CA ILE A 95 -2.39 -3.10 -13.01
C ILE A 95 -1.83 -1.91 -13.81
N GLY A 96 -0.58 -1.45 -13.52
CA GLY A 96 0.10 -0.43 -14.31
C GLY A 96 -0.43 0.99 -14.10
N VAL A 97 -0.83 1.35 -12.89
CA VAL A 97 -1.11 2.74 -12.49
C VAL A 97 0.21 3.51 -12.39
N PHE A 98 1.21 2.91 -11.75
CA PHE A 98 2.57 3.44 -11.64
C PHE A 98 3.47 2.76 -12.65
N ASP A 99 4.15 3.54 -13.49
CA ASP A 99 5.08 3.03 -14.51
C ASP A 99 6.45 2.71 -13.90
N VAL A 100 6.46 1.74 -12.99
CA VAL A 100 7.64 1.27 -12.27
C VAL A 100 7.53 -0.24 -12.02
N ASP A 101 8.66 -0.95 -12.05
CA ASP A 101 8.71 -2.38 -11.78
C ASP A 101 9.03 -2.65 -10.31
N VAL A 102 8.35 -3.63 -9.75
CA VAL A 102 8.62 -4.19 -8.44
C VAL A 102 9.82 -5.15 -8.54
N LYS A 103 10.82 -4.95 -7.67
CA LYS A 103 12.07 -5.70 -7.66
C LYS A 103 12.20 -6.56 -6.41
N ARG A 104 12.93 -7.66 -6.49
CA ARG A 104 13.26 -8.50 -5.35
C ARG A 104 14.45 -7.94 -4.59
N PHE A 105 14.39 -7.89 -3.26
CA PHE A 105 15.58 -7.63 -2.45
C PHE A 105 16.64 -8.70 -2.68
N ARG A 106 17.88 -8.25 -2.87
CA ARG A 106 19.06 -9.12 -3.03
C ARG A 106 20.01 -8.86 -1.86
N PRO A 107 20.12 -9.79 -0.90
CA PRO A 107 21.06 -9.67 0.20
C PRO A 107 22.47 -9.37 -0.28
N GLN A 108 23.14 -8.42 0.38
CA GLN A 108 24.54 -8.05 0.13
C GLN A 108 25.47 -8.60 1.19
N CYS A 109 24.93 -8.93 2.37
CA CYS A 109 25.65 -9.54 3.48
C CYS A 109 24.77 -10.55 4.21
N HIS A 110 25.34 -11.26 5.20
CA HIS A 110 24.63 -12.31 5.95
C HIS A 110 23.51 -11.74 6.84
N GLU A 111 23.61 -10.51 7.25
CA GLU A 111 22.65 -9.81 8.11
C GLU A 111 21.38 -9.40 7.34
N ASP A 112 21.46 -9.28 6.02
CA ASP A 112 20.34 -8.94 5.15
C ASP A 112 19.33 -10.09 5.08
N LYS A 113 18.24 -9.98 5.80
CA LYS A 113 17.18 -11.00 5.79
C LYS A 113 16.10 -10.66 4.76
N VAL A 114 15.74 -11.66 3.94
CA VAL A 114 14.61 -11.56 3.01
C VAL A 114 13.63 -12.69 3.34
N PRO A 115 12.40 -12.37 3.72
CA PRO A 115 11.74 -11.05 3.70
C PRO A 115 12.30 -10.05 4.73
N ALA A 116 12.27 -8.76 4.38
CA ALA A 116 12.38 -7.67 5.33
C ALA A 116 11.17 -7.72 6.26
N MET A 117 11.40 -8.03 7.54
CA MET A 117 10.34 -8.18 8.52
C MET A 117 10.67 -7.40 9.79
N GLY A 118 9.80 -6.51 10.19
CA GLY A 118 9.95 -5.73 11.42
C GLY A 118 9.53 -4.27 11.26
N TRP A 119 9.91 -3.49 12.27
CA TRP A 119 9.63 -2.08 12.33
C TRP A 119 10.76 -1.28 11.70
N ASN A 120 10.41 -0.25 10.93
CA ASN A 120 11.38 0.65 10.32
C ASN A 120 10.80 2.06 10.19
N SER A 121 11.68 3.05 10.04
CA SER A 121 11.33 4.46 9.94
C SER A 121 10.98 4.88 8.51
N LEU A 122 10.14 5.91 8.42
CA LEU A 122 9.85 6.61 7.17
C LEU A 122 10.56 7.97 7.17
N TYR A 123 11.09 8.36 6.02
CA TYR A 123 11.66 9.69 5.79
C TYR A 123 11.26 10.22 4.41
N ASP A 124 11.65 11.46 4.09
CA ASP A 124 11.29 12.14 2.84
C ASP A 124 9.77 12.14 2.61
N LEU A 125 9.03 12.54 3.67
CA LEU A 125 7.58 12.50 3.70
C LEU A 125 6.98 13.62 2.85
N LYS A 126 6.18 13.24 1.86
CA LYS A 126 5.47 14.15 0.96
C LYS A 126 3.98 13.75 0.93
N SER A 127 3.11 14.64 0.50
CA SER A 127 1.68 14.36 0.37
C SER A 127 0.87 14.48 1.67
N GLN A 128 -0.44 14.70 1.48
CA GLN A 128 -1.41 14.80 2.58
C GLN A 128 -1.56 13.50 3.38
N LEU A 129 -1.16 12.36 2.81
CA LEU A 129 -1.14 11.07 3.53
C LEU A 129 -0.30 11.15 4.81
N TYR A 130 0.73 12.00 4.82
CA TYR A 130 1.64 12.21 5.95
C TYR A 130 1.40 13.52 6.72
N LYS A 131 0.23 14.13 6.55
CA LYS A 131 -0.14 15.35 7.29
C LYS A 131 -0.02 15.14 8.79
N GLY A 132 0.72 16.05 9.46
CA GLY A 132 0.96 16.02 10.90
C GLY A 132 2.07 15.07 11.36
N PHE A 133 2.85 14.50 10.42
CA PHE A 133 4.14 13.87 10.71
C PHE A 133 5.28 14.84 10.40
N GLN A 134 6.37 14.72 11.15
CA GLN A 134 7.62 15.41 10.87
C GLN A 134 8.60 14.42 10.23
N SER A 135 9.37 14.88 9.26
CA SER A 135 10.45 14.09 8.68
C SER A 135 11.60 13.98 9.66
N ALA A 136 12.36 12.89 9.63
CA ALA A 136 13.59 12.75 10.41
C ALA A 136 14.62 13.84 10.10
N GLU A 137 14.60 14.41 8.89
CA GLU A 137 15.47 15.53 8.46
C GLU A 137 15.14 16.85 9.17
N ASP A 138 13.93 17.01 9.72
CA ASP A 138 13.52 18.22 10.46
C ASP A 138 13.99 18.20 11.93
N GLY A 139 14.89 17.29 12.31
CA GLY A 139 15.39 17.16 13.69
C GLY A 139 14.37 16.59 14.67
N ALA A 140 13.33 15.96 14.17
CA ALA A 140 12.34 15.28 15.00
C ALA A 140 12.99 14.11 15.76
N GLU A 141 12.78 14.05 17.08
CA GLU A 141 13.27 12.96 17.93
C GLU A 141 12.65 11.60 17.56
N SER A 142 11.61 11.56 16.70
CA SER A 142 10.98 10.33 16.22
C SER A 142 10.43 10.46 14.80
N ALA A 143 11.13 9.87 13.83
CA ALA A 143 10.55 9.56 12.53
C ALA A 143 9.34 8.62 12.70
N PRO A 144 8.32 8.69 11.81
CA PRO A 144 7.23 7.73 11.84
C PRO A 144 7.76 6.30 11.72
N TYR A 145 7.41 5.44 12.65
CA TYR A 145 7.86 4.05 12.72
C TYR A 145 6.70 3.14 12.37
N VAL A 146 6.89 2.24 11.40
CA VAL A 146 5.84 1.39 10.82
C VAL A 146 6.31 -0.04 10.61
N TYR A 147 5.37 -0.98 10.50
CA TYR A 147 5.64 -2.41 10.38
C TYR A 147 5.67 -2.88 8.94
N PHE A 148 6.76 -3.52 8.55
CA PHE A 148 6.99 -4.13 7.24
C PHE A 148 7.05 -5.65 7.31
N VAL A 149 6.60 -6.31 6.23
CA VAL A 149 6.88 -7.71 5.93
C VAL A 149 6.78 -7.92 4.41
N HIS A 150 7.94 -7.88 3.71
CA HIS A 150 7.96 -8.03 2.25
C HIS A 150 9.34 -8.48 1.73
N SER A 151 9.33 -9.20 0.61
CA SER A 151 10.54 -9.64 -0.10
C SER A 151 10.82 -8.83 -1.36
N TYR A 152 9.84 -8.04 -1.80
CA TYR A 152 9.88 -7.23 -3.01
C TYR A 152 9.61 -5.77 -2.66
N TYR A 153 10.17 -4.85 -3.42
CA TYR A 153 10.10 -3.42 -3.19
C TYR A 153 9.92 -2.65 -4.49
N VAL A 154 9.45 -1.42 -4.39
CA VAL A 154 9.40 -0.47 -5.50
C VAL A 154 10.61 0.45 -5.39
N PRO A 155 11.49 0.52 -6.42
CA PRO A 155 12.58 1.49 -6.46
C PRO A 155 12.09 2.93 -6.29
N LEU A 156 12.98 3.82 -5.88
CA LEU A 156 12.67 5.25 -5.87
C LEU A 156 12.29 5.72 -7.28
N CYS A 157 11.21 6.49 -7.38
CA CYS A 157 10.70 7.04 -8.63
C CYS A 157 10.03 8.40 -8.41
N GLU A 158 9.60 9.05 -9.47
CA GLU A 158 8.92 10.36 -9.41
C GLU A 158 7.66 10.38 -8.55
N HIS A 159 7.03 9.21 -8.33
CA HIS A 159 5.82 9.05 -7.53
C HIS A 159 6.08 8.76 -6.06
N THR A 160 7.36 8.68 -5.62
CA THR A 160 7.74 8.38 -4.23
C THR A 160 7.32 9.51 -3.30
N ILE A 161 6.53 9.18 -2.26
CA ILE A 161 6.05 10.11 -1.23
C ILE A 161 6.51 9.77 0.18
N ALA A 162 7.17 8.64 0.37
CA ALA A 162 7.90 8.27 1.57
C ALA A 162 8.94 7.23 1.22
N THR A 163 10.08 7.29 1.89
CA THR A 163 11.25 6.43 1.68
C THR A 163 11.57 5.66 2.96
N THR A 164 12.14 4.47 2.81
CA THR A 164 12.74 3.67 3.90
C THR A 164 14.01 3.03 3.38
N ASP A 165 15.00 2.86 4.27
CA ASP A 165 16.24 2.13 3.99
C ASP A 165 16.15 0.69 4.51
N TYR A 166 16.34 -0.26 3.60
CA TYR A 166 16.59 -1.67 3.92
C TYR A 166 17.37 -2.29 2.77
N ILE A 167 18.61 -2.71 3.00
CA ILE A 167 19.58 -3.11 1.96
C ILE A 167 19.91 -1.93 1.02
N LEU A 168 18.87 -1.21 0.59
CA LEU A 168 18.94 -0.01 -0.23
C LEU A 168 17.73 0.89 0.07
N PRO A 169 17.78 2.20 -0.29
CA PRO A 169 16.61 3.07 -0.21
C PRO A 169 15.54 2.63 -1.22
N TYR A 170 14.25 2.64 -0.80
CA TYR A 170 13.14 2.28 -1.65
C TYR A 170 11.86 3.07 -1.33
N SER A 171 10.90 3.04 -2.23
CA SER A 171 9.61 3.70 -2.09
C SER A 171 8.72 2.97 -1.09
N SER A 172 8.62 3.49 0.13
CA SER A 172 7.67 2.98 1.13
C SER A 172 6.24 3.36 0.82
N SER A 173 6.05 4.44 0.05
CA SER A 173 4.75 4.90 -0.41
C SER A 173 4.86 5.64 -1.74
N LEU A 174 3.82 5.49 -2.54
CA LEU A 174 3.66 6.15 -3.82
C LEU A 174 2.36 6.97 -3.85
N HIS A 175 2.35 8.02 -4.68
CA HIS A 175 1.15 8.80 -4.99
C HIS A 175 1.14 9.21 -6.46
N LYS A 176 0.01 8.97 -7.12
CA LYS A 176 -0.30 9.46 -8.46
C LYS A 176 -1.81 9.65 -8.58
N ASP A 177 -2.24 10.84 -8.95
CA ASP A 177 -3.66 11.19 -9.09
C ASP A 177 -4.46 10.85 -7.82
N ASN A 178 -5.43 9.95 -7.90
CA ASN A 178 -6.23 9.46 -6.78
C ASN A 178 -5.67 8.20 -6.11
N PHE A 179 -4.51 7.69 -6.53
CA PHE A 179 -3.90 6.48 -5.99
C PHE A 179 -2.80 6.79 -4.98
N TYR A 180 -2.97 6.31 -3.78
CA TYR A 180 -2.02 6.33 -2.66
C TYR A 180 -1.60 4.92 -2.32
N THR A 181 -0.40 4.73 -1.81
CA THR A 181 0.06 3.39 -1.42
C THR A 181 0.92 3.39 -0.16
N CYS A 182 0.99 2.22 0.50
CA CYS A 182 1.90 1.91 1.58
C CYS A 182 2.49 0.52 1.36
N GLN A 183 3.83 0.38 1.33
CA GLN A 183 4.49 -0.93 1.35
C GLN A 183 4.38 -1.58 2.73
N PHE A 184 4.37 -0.79 3.78
CA PHE A 184 4.14 -1.24 5.14
C PHE A 184 2.66 -1.54 5.40
N HIS A 185 2.38 -2.11 6.57
CA HIS A 185 1.04 -2.41 7.04
C HIS A 185 0.55 -1.34 8.02
N PRO A 186 -0.16 -0.29 7.58
CA PRO A 186 -0.64 0.75 8.50
C PRO A 186 -1.59 0.16 9.55
N GLU A 187 -2.38 -0.86 9.20
CA GLU A 187 -3.29 -1.56 10.12
C GLU A 187 -2.57 -2.32 11.25
N LYS A 188 -1.24 -2.50 11.13
CA LYS A 188 -0.37 -3.14 12.13
C LYS A 188 0.66 -2.19 12.74
N SER A 189 0.62 -0.92 12.36
CA SER A 189 1.63 0.09 12.73
C SER A 189 1.20 0.99 13.91
N GLY A 190 0.33 0.50 14.77
CA GLY A 190 -0.08 1.21 15.99
C GLY A 190 -0.70 2.59 15.72
N MET A 191 -0.36 3.58 16.53
CA MET A 191 -0.89 4.96 16.41
C MET A 191 -0.43 5.64 15.12
N THR A 192 0.81 5.40 14.67
CA THR A 192 1.36 5.91 13.41
C THR A 192 0.50 5.44 12.24
N GLY A 193 0.24 4.13 12.17
CA GLY A 193 -0.57 3.56 11.11
C GLY A 193 -2.02 4.01 11.15
N GLN A 194 -2.61 4.15 12.34
CA GLN A 194 -3.96 4.67 12.51
C GLN A 194 -4.05 6.12 11.99
N LYS A 195 -3.06 6.98 12.27
CA LYS A 195 -3.01 8.34 11.77
C LYS A 195 -2.91 8.40 10.25
N ILE A 196 -2.11 7.51 9.62
CA ILE A 196 -1.98 7.42 8.17
C ILE A 196 -3.33 7.01 7.53
N ILE A 197 -4.02 6.01 8.09
CA ILE A 197 -5.36 5.63 7.62
C ILE A 197 -6.35 6.79 7.81
N SER A 198 -6.31 7.51 8.95
CA SER A 198 -7.16 8.69 9.17
C SER A 198 -6.93 9.76 8.12
N ASN A 199 -5.67 10.08 7.82
CA ASN A 199 -5.34 11.06 6.79
C ASN A 199 -5.87 10.64 5.42
N PHE A 200 -5.77 9.35 5.06
CA PHE A 200 -6.34 8.83 3.82
C PHE A 200 -7.87 9.00 3.77
N LEU A 201 -8.54 8.71 4.87
CA LEU A 201 -10.00 8.89 4.97
C LEU A 201 -10.40 10.38 4.89
N GLU A 202 -9.59 11.31 5.45
CA GLU A 202 -9.80 12.75 5.30
C GLU A 202 -9.64 13.23 3.85
N ILE A 203 -8.73 12.64 3.06
CA ILE A 203 -8.57 12.93 1.63
C ILE A 203 -9.83 12.53 0.84
N SER A 204 -10.61 11.58 1.36
CA SER A 204 -11.79 11.02 0.70
C SER A 204 -13.10 11.75 1.05
N MET A 205 -13.04 12.76 1.89
CA MET A 205 -14.18 13.61 2.26
C MET A 205 -14.22 14.90 1.45
#